data_b5d69d753a816a62a591973a98485233
#
_entry.id   b5d69d753a816a62a591973a98485233
#
_cell.length_a   1.000
_cell.length_b   1.000
_cell.length_c   1.000
_cell.angle_alpha   90.00
_cell.angle_beta   90.00
_cell.angle_gamma   90.00
#
_symmetry.space_group_name_H-M   'P 1'
#
loop_
_entity.id
_entity.type
_entity.pdbx_description
1 polymer ?
#
loop_
_entity_poly.entity_id
_entity_poly.type
_entity_poly.pdbx_seq_one_letter_code
_entity_poly.pdbx_strand_id
1 'polypeptide(L)'
;MQTDLLAPQIASLDLTLFMREALYEAEQAGLAGELPIGAVVVIEGRIVSRGRAQHQAKQSQLRHAELGALLDGGTALWENYKNAILFTTCEPCPMCLGAAVMADVPHIIFAAHDEVVHSRQTVATNPYVRRHIQSYYGGVLEAQARALIARFNPAMLAYITSQRQEHATRAMQPHSASGSAPPPEATLSGEQI
;
A
#
# COMPACT_ATOMS: atom_id res chain seq x y z
N MET A 1 -7.50 8.62 12.90
CA MET A 1 -6.20 9.05 13.45
C MET A 1 -5.15 8.73 12.41
N GLN A 2 -4.60 9.74 11.78
CA GLN A 2 -3.65 9.61 10.67
C GLN A 2 -2.28 9.30 11.28
N THR A 3 -1.80 8.07 11.14
CA THR A 3 -0.47 7.69 11.60
C THR A 3 0.50 7.73 10.43
N ASP A 4 0.84 8.94 9.99
CA ASP A 4 1.98 9.12 9.10
C ASP A 4 3.24 9.01 9.95
N LEU A 5 3.87 7.84 9.88
CA LEU A 5 5.16 7.58 10.52
C LEU A 5 6.25 7.97 9.54
N LEU A 6 7.09 8.91 9.89
CA LEU A 6 8.26 9.28 9.09
C LEU A 6 9.47 9.43 9.99
N ALA A 7 10.40 8.51 9.87
CA ALA A 7 11.65 8.55 10.63
C ALA A 7 12.50 9.76 10.21
N PRO A 8 13.18 10.46 11.16
CA PRO A 8 13.91 11.69 10.87
C PRO A 8 14.95 11.57 9.74
N GLN A 9 15.64 10.43 9.65
CA GLN A 9 16.62 10.16 8.60
C GLN A 9 16.00 10.06 7.22
N ILE A 10 14.71 9.65 7.14
CA ILE A 10 13.98 9.57 5.87
C ILE A 10 13.41 10.94 5.49
N ALA A 11 12.98 11.73 6.47
CA ALA A 11 12.45 13.07 6.25
C ALA A 11 13.49 14.05 5.64
N SER A 12 14.79 13.77 5.78
CA SER A 12 15.88 14.57 5.20
C SER A 12 16.16 14.26 3.72
N LEU A 13 15.56 13.18 3.17
CA LEU A 13 15.76 12.79 1.77
C LEU A 13 14.79 13.54 0.85
N ASP A 14 15.19 13.73 -0.40
CA ASP A 14 14.26 14.14 -1.45
C ASP A 14 13.38 12.98 -1.87
N LEU A 15 12.25 12.79 -1.16
CA LEU A 15 11.30 11.72 -1.42
C LEU A 15 10.68 11.82 -2.81
N THR A 16 10.61 13.03 -3.38
CA THR A 16 9.98 13.24 -4.69
C THR A 16 10.86 12.71 -5.82
N LEU A 17 12.17 12.73 -5.65
CA LEU A 17 13.13 12.17 -6.61
C LEU A 17 12.84 10.68 -6.85
N PHE A 18 12.80 9.90 -5.78
CA PHE A 18 12.58 8.44 -5.86
C PHE A 18 11.14 8.09 -6.24
N MET A 19 10.16 8.88 -5.79
CA MET A 19 8.78 8.67 -6.19
C MET A 19 8.56 8.91 -7.69
N ARG A 20 9.27 9.84 -8.33
CA ARG A 20 9.23 10.03 -9.80
C ARG A 20 9.70 8.78 -10.54
N GLU A 21 10.73 8.10 -10.01
CA GLU A 21 11.22 6.86 -10.58
C GLU A 21 10.19 5.71 -10.44
N ALA A 22 9.50 5.65 -9.31
CA ALA A 22 8.38 4.71 -9.14
C ALA A 22 7.22 5.04 -10.10
N LEU A 23 6.89 6.33 -10.29
CA LEU A 23 5.87 6.78 -11.25
C LEU A 23 6.26 6.45 -12.70
N TYR A 24 7.54 6.53 -13.05
CA TYR A 24 8.02 6.08 -14.37
C TYR A 24 7.73 4.58 -14.56
N GLU A 25 8.03 3.72 -13.58
CA GLU A 25 7.70 2.29 -13.66
C GLU A 25 6.19 2.05 -13.78
N ALA A 26 5.37 2.84 -13.06
CA ALA A 26 3.91 2.77 -13.17
C ALA A 26 3.39 3.17 -14.55
N GLU A 27 3.98 4.19 -15.17
CA GLU A 27 3.62 4.58 -16.55
C GLU A 27 3.98 3.48 -17.54
N GLN A 28 5.16 2.86 -17.40
CA GLN A 28 5.55 1.72 -18.25
C GLN A 28 4.62 0.53 -18.09
N ALA A 29 4.14 0.25 -16.86
CA ALA A 29 3.12 -0.76 -16.62
C ALA A 29 1.81 -0.44 -17.37
N GLY A 30 1.31 0.80 -17.21
CA GLY A 30 0.09 1.26 -17.88
C GLY A 30 0.19 1.20 -19.40
N LEU A 31 1.33 1.61 -19.98
CA LEU A 31 1.59 1.51 -21.42
C LEU A 31 1.62 0.06 -21.92
N ALA A 32 1.99 -0.88 -21.07
CA ALA A 32 1.98 -2.32 -21.37
C ALA A 32 0.61 -2.99 -21.13
N GLY A 33 -0.44 -2.23 -20.76
CA GLY A 33 -1.78 -2.76 -20.47
C GLY A 33 -1.91 -3.41 -19.09
N GLU A 34 -0.95 -3.17 -18.19
CA GLU A 34 -0.98 -3.63 -16.81
C GLU A 34 -1.60 -2.58 -15.87
N LEU A 35 -1.81 -2.92 -14.60
CA LEU A 35 -2.16 -1.91 -13.59
C LEU A 35 -1.03 -0.87 -13.51
N PRO A 36 -1.36 0.43 -13.51
CA PRO A 36 -0.37 1.51 -13.51
C PRO A 36 0.25 1.70 -12.13
N ILE A 37 0.92 0.66 -11.64
CA ILE A 37 1.61 0.62 -10.35
C ILE A 37 3.09 0.34 -10.58
N GLY A 38 3.93 1.14 -9.94
CA GLY A 38 5.38 1.02 -9.98
C GLY A 38 5.98 1.16 -8.60
N ALA A 39 7.15 0.56 -8.41
CA ALA A 39 7.89 0.59 -7.16
C ALA A 39 9.40 0.61 -7.40
N VAL A 40 10.15 1.21 -6.47
CA VAL A 40 11.61 1.11 -6.43
C VAL A 40 12.07 0.85 -5.00
N VAL A 41 13.17 0.10 -4.85
CA VAL A 41 13.88 -0.04 -3.57
C VAL A 41 15.10 0.86 -3.61
N VAL A 42 15.25 1.66 -2.56
CA VAL A 42 16.35 2.62 -2.39
C VAL A 42 17.18 2.24 -1.18
N ILE A 43 18.49 2.19 -1.34
CA ILE A 43 19.46 1.97 -0.26
C ILE A 43 20.53 3.05 -0.38
N GLU A 44 20.82 3.76 0.70
CA GLU A 44 21.84 4.82 0.75
C GLU A 44 21.72 5.85 -0.40
N GLY A 45 20.48 6.24 -0.70
CA GLY A 45 20.20 7.23 -1.76
C GLY A 45 20.37 6.71 -3.18
N ARG A 46 20.48 5.39 -3.39
CA ARG A 46 20.58 4.75 -4.70
C ARG A 46 19.44 3.77 -4.92
N ILE A 47 18.87 3.79 -6.10
CA ILE A 47 17.89 2.76 -6.52
C ILE A 47 18.65 1.48 -6.81
N VAL A 48 18.35 0.43 -6.04
CA VAL A 48 18.97 -0.89 -6.19
C VAL A 48 18.09 -1.87 -6.97
N SER A 49 16.78 -1.64 -7.00
CA SER A 49 15.85 -2.43 -7.80
C SER A 49 14.61 -1.64 -8.20
N ARG A 50 13.93 -2.13 -9.22
CA ARG A 50 12.71 -1.55 -9.79
C ARG A 50 11.67 -2.65 -9.98
N GLY A 51 10.40 -2.30 -9.82
CA GLY A 51 9.29 -3.21 -10.06
C GLY A 51 8.13 -2.48 -10.68
N ARG A 52 7.38 -3.19 -11.50
CA ARG A 52 6.11 -2.73 -12.07
C ARG A 52 5.11 -3.88 -12.05
N ALA A 53 3.82 -3.55 -12.03
CA ALA A 53 2.80 -4.58 -12.13
C ALA A 53 2.94 -5.34 -13.45
N GLN A 54 2.80 -6.67 -13.40
CA GLN A 54 2.94 -7.59 -14.55
C GLN A 54 1.94 -8.75 -14.46
N HIS A 55 0.71 -8.47 -14.03
CA HIS A 55 -0.31 -9.49 -13.81
C HIS A 55 -0.63 -10.26 -15.11
N GLN A 56 -0.88 -9.51 -16.20
CA GLN A 56 -1.23 -10.08 -17.50
C GLN A 56 -0.02 -10.75 -18.14
N ALA A 57 1.12 -10.07 -18.21
CA ALA A 57 2.32 -10.57 -18.86
C ALA A 57 2.86 -11.86 -18.20
N LYS A 58 2.66 -12.01 -16.89
CA LYS A 58 3.13 -13.18 -16.13
C LYS A 58 2.01 -14.13 -15.72
N GLN A 59 0.76 -13.86 -16.12
CA GLN A 59 -0.42 -14.67 -15.78
C GLN A 59 -0.49 -15.01 -14.27
N SER A 60 -0.25 -14.01 -13.42
CA SER A 60 -0.18 -14.19 -11.97
C SER A 60 -0.67 -12.97 -11.20
N GLN A 61 -1.65 -13.18 -10.31
CA GLN A 61 -2.16 -12.16 -9.40
C GLN A 61 -1.12 -11.67 -8.37
N LEU A 62 -0.01 -12.39 -8.20
CA LEU A 62 1.04 -12.03 -7.27
C LEU A 62 2.08 -11.06 -7.86
N ARG A 63 2.01 -10.75 -9.16
CA ARG A 63 2.99 -9.89 -9.85
C ARG A 63 2.72 -8.41 -9.64
N HIS A 64 2.69 -8.03 -8.36
CA HIS A 64 2.65 -6.64 -7.93
C HIS A 64 4.01 -5.94 -8.09
N ALA A 65 3.99 -4.64 -8.27
CA ALA A 65 5.19 -3.82 -8.45
C ALA A 65 6.17 -3.93 -7.27
N GLU A 66 5.63 -3.82 -6.04
CA GLU A 66 6.40 -3.85 -4.80
C GLU A 66 7.07 -5.22 -4.62
N LEU A 67 6.32 -6.30 -4.84
CA LEU A 67 6.88 -7.65 -4.73
C LEU A 67 7.98 -7.87 -5.76
N GLY A 68 7.81 -7.38 -7.00
CA GLY A 68 8.85 -7.42 -8.03
C GLY A 68 10.10 -6.68 -7.58
N ALA A 69 9.96 -5.43 -7.10
CA ALA A 69 11.10 -4.63 -6.64
C ALA A 69 11.84 -5.27 -5.45
N LEU A 70 11.10 -5.85 -4.48
CA LEU A 70 11.69 -6.53 -3.33
C LEU A 70 12.47 -7.80 -3.75
N LEU A 71 11.92 -8.61 -4.64
CA LEU A 71 12.58 -9.82 -5.13
C LEU A 71 13.82 -9.49 -5.98
N ASP A 72 13.73 -8.48 -6.85
CA ASP A 72 14.83 -8.07 -7.72
C ASP A 72 15.92 -7.30 -6.97
N GLY A 73 15.67 -6.89 -5.72
CA GLY A 73 16.67 -6.31 -4.82
C GLY A 73 17.81 -7.27 -4.46
N GLY A 74 17.53 -8.57 -4.49
CA GLY A 74 18.54 -9.63 -4.40
C GLY A 74 19.54 -9.44 -3.26
N THR A 75 20.83 -9.62 -3.56
CA THR A 75 21.94 -9.49 -2.60
C THR A 75 22.03 -8.08 -2.01
N ALA A 76 21.80 -7.03 -2.80
CA ALA A 76 21.87 -5.65 -2.31
C ALA A 76 20.88 -5.40 -1.16
N LEU A 77 19.64 -5.90 -1.32
CA LEU A 77 18.63 -5.80 -0.27
C LEU A 77 18.97 -6.70 0.92
N TRP A 78 19.40 -7.94 0.67
CA TRP A 78 19.78 -8.89 1.71
C TRP A 78 20.85 -8.34 2.67
N GLU A 79 21.87 -7.68 2.14
CA GLU A 79 22.98 -7.12 2.92
C GLU A 79 22.63 -5.81 3.63
N ASN A 80 21.63 -5.05 3.12
CA ASN A 80 21.36 -3.67 3.54
C ASN A 80 19.90 -3.39 3.92
N TYR A 81 19.10 -4.42 4.20
CA TYR A 81 17.66 -4.30 4.44
C TYR A 81 17.27 -3.24 5.48
N LYS A 82 18.11 -3.06 6.53
CA LYS A 82 17.83 -2.08 7.61
C LYS A 82 17.81 -0.63 7.13
N ASN A 83 18.48 -0.33 6.02
CA ASN A 83 18.56 1.00 5.42
C ASN A 83 17.70 1.10 4.16
N ALA A 84 16.97 0.04 3.82
CA ALA A 84 16.16 0.01 2.62
C ALA A 84 14.86 0.79 2.79
N ILE A 85 14.48 1.48 1.70
CA ILE A 85 13.24 2.23 1.59
C ILE A 85 12.50 1.70 0.36
N LEU A 86 11.28 1.22 0.55
CA LEU A 86 10.38 0.89 -0.54
C LEU A 86 9.55 2.12 -0.90
N PHE A 87 9.69 2.61 -2.14
CA PHE A 87 8.79 3.59 -2.73
C PHE A 87 7.80 2.88 -3.64
N THR A 88 6.52 3.21 -3.54
CA THR A 88 5.47 2.67 -4.39
C THR A 88 4.43 3.73 -4.75
N THR A 89 3.85 3.64 -5.94
CA THR A 89 2.92 4.68 -6.44
C THR A 89 1.52 4.59 -5.86
N CYS A 90 1.18 3.48 -5.19
CA CYS A 90 -0.08 3.29 -4.47
C CYS A 90 0.21 2.71 -3.09
N GLU A 91 -0.66 2.97 -2.11
CA GLU A 91 -0.57 2.36 -0.78
C GLU A 91 -0.49 0.84 -0.92
N PRO A 92 0.55 0.17 -0.34
CA PRO A 92 0.75 -1.25 -0.55
C PRO A 92 -0.41 -2.07 0.03
N CYS A 93 -0.88 -3.06 -0.74
CA CYS A 93 -1.87 -4.01 -0.28
C CYS A 93 -1.33 -4.89 0.87
N PRO A 94 -2.18 -5.66 1.58
CA PRO A 94 -1.73 -6.52 2.69
C PRO A 94 -0.62 -7.51 2.31
N MET A 95 -0.61 -8.04 1.08
CA MET A 95 0.45 -8.93 0.58
C MET A 95 1.78 -8.19 0.47
N CYS A 96 1.81 -7.01 -0.16
CA CYS A 96 3.02 -6.23 -0.36
C CYS A 96 3.56 -5.64 0.95
N LEU A 97 2.67 -5.19 1.86
CA LEU A 97 3.04 -4.80 3.21
C LEU A 97 3.68 -5.98 3.96
N GLY A 98 3.06 -7.16 3.89
CA GLY A 98 3.60 -8.38 4.49
C GLY A 98 4.96 -8.77 3.90
N ALA A 99 5.14 -8.67 2.58
CA ALA A 99 6.41 -8.93 1.93
C ALA A 99 7.52 -7.97 2.38
N ALA A 100 7.23 -6.66 2.50
CA ALA A 100 8.18 -5.68 3.00
C ALA A 100 8.58 -5.97 4.46
N VAL A 101 7.61 -6.33 5.32
CA VAL A 101 7.85 -6.72 6.72
C VAL A 101 8.71 -7.98 6.79
N MET A 102 8.46 -9.00 5.96
CA MET A 102 9.22 -10.26 5.93
C MET A 102 10.61 -10.10 5.29
N ALA A 103 10.80 -9.07 4.48
CA ALA A 103 12.11 -8.67 3.95
C ALA A 103 12.87 -7.73 4.90
N ASP A 104 12.31 -7.46 6.09
CA ASP A 104 12.83 -6.52 7.09
C ASP A 104 13.09 -5.09 6.54
N VAL A 105 12.31 -4.66 5.53
CA VAL A 105 12.39 -3.30 4.98
C VAL A 105 11.59 -2.35 5.89
N PRO A 106 12.26 -1.46 6.64
CA PRO A 106 11.61 -0.70 7.70
C PRO A 106 10.88 0.56 7.22
N HIS A 107 11.12 0.99 5.99
CA HIS A 107 10.60 2.26 5.48
C HIS A 107 9.77 2.04 4.22
N ILE A 108 8.52 2.47 4.25
CA ILE A 108 7.59 2.42 3.12
C ILE A 108 7.06 3.82 2.87
N ILE A 109 7.30 4.32 1.65
CA ILE A 109 6.85 5.63 1.17
C ILE A 109 5.93 5.40 -0.02
N PHE A 110 4.75 5.98 -0.02
CA PHE A 110 3.82 5.79 -1.12
C PHE A 110 3.18 7.10 -1.60
N ALA A 111 2.66 7.07 -2.83
CA ALA A 111 2.02 8.24 -3.42
C ALA A 111 0.52 8.26 -3.14
N ALA A 112 -0.27 7.49 -3.87
CA ALA A 112 -1.73 7.48 -3.73
C ALA A 112 -2.16 6.65 -2.52
N HIS A 113 -3.06 7.22 -1.71
CA HIS A 113 -3.76 6.47 -0.66
C HIS A 113 -4.78 5.50 -1.29
N ASP A 114 -4.89 4.32 -0.70
CA ASP A 114 -5.90 3.33 -1.02
C ASP A 114 -6.83 3.14 0.20
N GLU A 115 -8.07 3.60 0.07
CA GLU A 115 -9.06 3.60 1.16
C GLU A 115 -9.63 2.18 1.44
N VAL A 116 -9.33 1.21 0.56
CA VAL A 116 -9.88 -0.14 0.64
C VAL A 116 -8.95 -1.13 1.32
N VAL A 117 -7.64 -1.01 1.10
CA VAL A 117 -6.67 -2.01 1.60
C VAL A 117 -6.45 -1.96 3.10
N HIS A 118 -6.76 -0.85 3.76
CA HIS A 118 -6.59 -0.65 5.22
C HIS A 118 -5.19 -0.99 5.77
N SER A 119 -4.15 -0.96 4.95
CA SER A 119 -2.79 -1.31 5.36
C SER A 119 -2.25 -0.39 6.45
N ARG A 120 -2.63 0.88 6.42
CA ARG A 120 -2.33 1.85 7.48
C ARG A 120 -2.89 1.42 8.83
N GLN A 121 -4.12 0.88 8.86
CA GLN A 121 -4.70 0.34 10.08
C GLN A 121 -3.91 -0.88 10.57
N THR A 122 -3.50 -1.76 9.65
CA THR A 122 -2.66 -2.92 9.98
C THR A 122 -1.33 -2.49 10.61
N VAL A 123 -0.66 -1.47 10.06
CA VAL A 123 0.57 -0.90 10.66
C VAL A 123 0.30 -0.36 12.06
N ALA A 124 -0.83 0.30 12.29
CA ALA A 124 -1.16 0.90 13.58
C ALA A 124 -1.52 -0.14 14.65
N THR A 125 -2.19 -1.24 14.29
CA THR A 125 -2.84 -2.15 15.24
C THR A 125 -2.20 -3.53 15.36
N ASN A 126 -1.46 -4.00 14.34
CA ASN A 126 -0.79 -5.29 14.40
C ASN A 126 0.59 -5.14 15.06
N PRO A 127 0.83 -5.73 16.26
CA PRO A 127 2.10 -5.55 16.99
C PRO A 127 3.32 -6.07 16.25
N TYR A 128 3.16 -7.12 15.43
CA TYR A 128 4.25 -7.66 14.63
C TYR A 128 4.66 -6.69 13.52
N VAL A 129 3.71 -6.18 12.75
CA VAL A 129 3.96 -5.22 11.69
C VAL A 129 4.54 -3.93 12.25
N ARG A 130 3.92 -3.39 13.31
CA ARG A 130 4.35 -2.12 13.93
C ARG A 130 5.80 -2.11 14.37
N ARG A 131 6.32 -3.22 14.92
CA ARG A 131 7.72 -3.27 15.39
C ARG A 131 8.74 -3.31 14.25
N HIS A 132 8.33 -3.72 13.03
CA HIS A 132 9.21 -3.77 11.85
C HIS A 132 9.17 -2.47 11.05
N ILE A 133 8.06 -1.74 11.05
CA ILE A 133 7.87 -0.54 10.24
C ILE A 133 8.25 0.71 11.04
N GLN A 134 9.28 1.42 10.60
CA GLN A 134 9.75 2.70 11.16
C GLN A 134 9.20 3.91 10.40
N SER A 135 8.95 3.77 9.10
CA SER A 135 8.25 4.78 8.31
C SER A 135 7.14 4.13 7.48
N TYR A 136 5.96 4.72 7.55
CA TYR A 136 4.82 4.43 6.68
C TYR A 136 4.18 5.77 6.33
N TYR A 137 4.60 6.34 5.21
CA TYR A 137 4.29 7.72 4.87
C TYR A 137 3.75 7.83 3.46
N GLY A 138 2.57 8.45 3.31
CA GLY A 138 1.86 8.60 2.05
C GLY A 138 1.73 10.03 1.56
N GLY A 139 1.18 10.19 0.36
CA GLY A 139 0.89 11.50 -0.23
C GLY A 139 2.04 12.10 -1.06
N VAL A 140 3.17 11.40 -1.19
CA VAL A 140 4.31 11.91 -1.98
C VAL A 140 3.96 11.84 -3.47
N LEU A 141 3.75 12.99 -4.10
CA LEU A 141 3.28 13.13 -5.49
C LEU A 141 1.93 12.42 -5.74
N GLU A 142 1.03 12.43 -4.76
CA GLU A 142 -0.27 11.75 -4.84
C GLU A 142 -1.10 12.18 -6.06
N ALA A 143 -1.11 13.47 -6.37
CA ALA A 143 -1.88 14.00 -7.52
C ALA A 143 -1.40 13.39 -8.84
N GLN A 144 -0.09 13.23 -9.02
CA GLN A 144 0.51 12.62 -10.20
C GLN A 144 0.19 11.12 -10.28
N ALA A 145 0.28 10.39 -9.17
CA ALA A 145 -0.07 8.98 -9.12
C ALA A 145 -1.55 8.76 -9.46
N ARG A 146 -2.46 9.54 -8.88
CA ARG A 146 -3.90 9.48 -9.19
C ARG A 146 -4.20 9.82 -10.63
N ALA A 147 -3.53 10.83 -11.21
CA ALA A 147 -3.69 11.18 -12.62
C ALA A 147 -3.23 10.04 -13.54
N LEU A 148 -2.14 9.36 -13.19
CA LEU A 148 -1.63 8.21 -13.92
C LEU A 148 -2.60 7.03 -13.85
N ILE A 149 -3.13 6.73 -12.67
CA ILE A 149 -4.15 5.69 -12.48
C ILE A 149 -5.41 6.04 -13.28
N ALA A 150 -5.89 7.28 -13.24
CA ALA A 150 -7.06 7.71 -14.00
C ALA A 150 -6.88 7.55 -15.51
N ARG A 151 -5.67 7.83 -16.02
CA ARG A 151 -5.33 7.72 -17.44
C ARG A 151 -5.40 6.28 -17.95
N PHE A 152 -4.85 5.33 -17.21
CA PHE A 152 -4.69 3.95 -17.67
C PHE A 152 -5.75 2.99 -17.12
N ASN A 153 -6.28 3.26 -15.92
CA ASN A 153 -7.28 2.40 -15.27
C ASN A 153 -8.22 3.23 -14.37
N PRO A 154 -9.20 3.96 -14.95
CA PRO A 154 -10.13 4.76 -14.17
C PRO A 154 -11.00 3.92 -13.21
N ALA A 155 -11.25 2.63 -13.52
CA ALA A 155 -11.97 1.73 -12.61
C ALA A 155 -11.17 1.45 -11.33
N MET A 156 -9.85 1.29 -11.44
CA MET A 156 -8.97 1.18 -10.27
C MET A 156 -9.03 2.45 -9.42
N LEU A 157 -8.98 3.63 -10.03
CA LEU A 157 -9.07 4.89 -9.28
C LEU A 157 -10.39 4.98 -8.51
N ALA A 158 -11.49 4.65 -9.15
CA ALA A 158 -12.81 4.61 -8.50
C ALA A 158 -12.83 3.62 -7.32
N TYR A 159 -12.22 2.43 -7.48
CA TYR A 159 -12.14 1.40 -6.46
C TYR A 159 -11.35 1.89 -5.23
N ILE A 160 -10.11 2.37 -5.40
CA ILE A 160 -9.25 2.79 -4.27
C ILE A 160 -9.78 4.03 -3.53
N THR A 161 -10.78 4.73 -4.11
CA THR A 161 -11.45 5.90 -3.50
C THR A 161 -12.87 5.62 -3.01
N SER A 162 -13.39 4.40 -3.15
CA SER A 162 -14.80 4.06 -2.94
C SER A 162 -15.27 4.28 -1.50
N GLN A 163 -14.43 4.02 -0.50
CA GLN A 163 -14.81 4.22 0.91
C GLN A 163 -14.94 5.70 1.30
N ARG A 164 -14.23 6.60 0.66
CA ARG A 164 -14.46 8.06 0.84
C ARG A 164 -15.87 8.46 0.46
N GLN A 165 -16.42 7.86 -0.59
CA GLN A 165 -17.78 8.13 -1.05
C GLN A 165 -18.83 7.55 -0.11
N GLU A 166 -18.62 6.35 0.42
CA GLU A 166 -19.52 5.72 1.38
C GLU A 166 -19.58 6.49 2.72
N HIS A 167 -18.45 6.93 3.24
CA HIS A 167 -18.41 7.76 4.45
C HIS A 167 -19.04 9.13 4.25
N ALA A 168 -18.83 9.78 3.09
CA ALA A 168 -19.48 11.04 2.77
C ALA A 168 -20.99 10.87 2.64
N THR A 169 -21.46 9.82 1.98
CA THR A 169 -22.89 9.52 1.82
C THR A 169 -23.55 9.17 3.17
N ARG A 170 -22.87 8.41 4.04
CA ARG A 170 -23.37 8.05 5.37
C ARG A 170 -23.43 9.25 6.32
N ALA A 171 -22.47 10.17 6.23
CA ALA A 171 -22.47 11.40 7.02
C ALA A 171 -23.59 12.39 6.61
N MET A 172 -24.12 12.28 5.40
CA MET A 172 -25.22 13.11 4.89
C MET A 172 -26.61 12.50 5.14
N GLN A 173 -26.72 11.25 5.61
CA GLN A 173 -28.01 10.66 5.98
C GLN A 173 -28.40 11.05 7.40
N PRO A 174 -29.57 11.68 7.64
CA PRO A 174 -30.04 11.95 8.99
C PRO A 174 -30.27 10.62 9.72
N HIS A 175 -29.82 10.55 10.99
CA HIS A 175 -30.05 9.40 11.85
C HIS A 175 -31.54 9.08 11.95
N SER A 176 -32.04 8.13 11.17
CA SER A 176 -33.32 7.50 11.44
C SER A 176 -33.11 6.51 12.59
N ALA A 177 -33.59 6.87 13.76
CA ALA A 177 -33.68 5.98 14.90
C ALA A 177 -34.66 4.85 14.58
N SER A 178 -34.15 3.70 14.15
CA SER A 178 -34.91 2.44 14.13
C SER A 178 -34.25 1.49 15.12
N GLY A 179 -34.88 1.41 16.31
CA GLY A 179 -34.59 0.38 17.29
C GLY A 179 -34.95 -0.99 16.73
N SER A 180 -33.94 -1.82 16.51
CA SER A 180 -34.13 -3.24 16.34
C SER A 180 -33.63 -3.94 17.61
N ALA A 181 -34.53 -4.70 18.25
CA ALA A 181 -34.25 -5.50 19.42
C ALA A 181 -33.11 -6.52 19.15
N PRO A 182 -32.31 -6.86 20.15
CA PRO A 182 -31.27 -7.87 19.98
C PRO A 182 -31.88 -9.26 19.70
N PRO A 183 -31.22 -10.10 18.92
CA PRO A 183 -31.67 -11.46 18.66
C PRO A 183 -31.65 -12.29 19.97
N PRO A 184 -32.56 -13.29 20.13
CA PRO A 184 -32.61 -14.10 21.31
C PRO A 184 -31.34 -14.94 21.48
N GLU A 185 -30.86 -15.05 22.71
CA GLU A 185 -29.72 -15.88 23.10
C GLU A 185 -29.97 -17.36 22.70
N ALA A 186 -29.04 -17.90 21.92
CA ALA A 186 -29.01 -19.32 21.63
C ALA A 186 -28.51 -20.07 22.86
N THR A 187 -29.42 -20.78 23.54
CA THR A 187 -29.10 -21.77 24.58
C THR A 187 -28.30 -22.93 23.96
N LEU A 188 -27.02 -23.01 24.28
CA LEU A 188 -26.23 -24.19 24.03
C LEU A 188 -26.69 -25.30 25.01
N SER A 189 -27.53 -26.23 24.52
CA SER A 189 -27.76 -27.51 25.19
C SER A 189 -26.51 -28.39 25.00
N GLY A 190 -25.87 -28.71 26.12
CA GLY A 190 -24.80 -29.69 26.12
C GLY A 190 -25.30 -31.07 25.79
N GLU A 191 -24.58 -31.77 24.94
CA GLU A 191 -24.50 -33.23 24.97
C GLU A 191 -23.08 -33.65 24.60
N GLN A 192 -22.56 -34.50 25.48
CA GLN A 192 -21.26 -35.15 25.42
C GLN A 192 -21.17 -36.10 24.20
N ILE A 193 -20.05 -36.15 23.54
CA ILE A 193 -19.22 -37.38 23.39
C ILE A 193 -17.80 -36.94 23.05
#